data_f93c011a207c4f531d3e978e63987584
#
_entry.id   f93c011a207c4f531d3e978e63987584
#
_cell.length_a   1.000
_cell.length_b   1.000
_cell.length_c   1.000
_cell.angle_alpha   90.00
_cell.angle_beta   90.00
_cell.angle_gamma   90.00
#
_symmetry.space_group_name_H-M   'P 1'
#
loop_
_entity.id
_entity.type
_entity.pdbx_description
1 polymer ?
#
loop_
_entity_poly.entity_id
_entity_poly.type
_entity_poly.pdbx_seq_one_letter_code
_entity_poly.pdbx_strand_id
1 'polypeptide(L)'
;MHTIYVDNNATTAVAPEVVEAMTPYFTDIYFNPSSMYQPARQAADAITGARETIARLLGGVAASEVLFTSCATESNNTAIHGCLRAQPGKKHVITSAVEHPACWRCART
;
A
#
# COMPACT_ATOMS: atom_id res chain seq x y z
N MET A 1 -21.69 11.86 -25.21
CA MET A 1 -21.85 10.41 -24.99
C MET A 1 -21.54 10.15 -23.53
N HIS A 2 -22.45 9.54 -22.77
CA HIS A 2 -22.21 9.24 -21.36
C HIS A 2 -21.61 7.83 -21.28
N THR A 3 -20.35 7.70 -20.82
CA THR A 3 -19.72 6.39 -20.64
C THR A 3 -20.16 5.79 -19.30
N ILE A 4 -20.67 4.57 -19.33
CA ILE A 4 -20.98 3.80 -18.11
C ILE A 4 -19.81 2.86 -17.88
N TYR A 5 -19.06 3.09 -16.80
CA TYR A 5 -17.92 2.23 -16.40
C TYR A 5 -18.41 1.16 -15.43
N VAL A 6 -18.21 -0.10 -15.77
CA VAL A 6 -18.69 -1.27 -14.99
C VAL A 6 -17.57 -2.22 -14.54
N ASP A 7 -16.32 -1.85 -14.76
CA ASP A 7 -15.14 -2.66 -14.41
C ASP A 7 -14.43 -2.14 -13.15
N ASN A 8 -15.19 -1.86 -12.11
CA ASN A 8 -14.67 -1.32 -10.84
C ASN A 8 -13.75 -2.30 -10.09
N ASN A 9 -13.76 -3.59 -10.49
CA ASN A 9 -12.81 -4.57 -9.95
C ASN A 9 -11.37 -4.35 -10.47
N ALA A 10 -11.22 -3.79 -11.66
CA ALA A 10 -9.92 -3.43 -12.22
C ALA A 10 -9.40 -2.10 -11.63
N THR A 11 -10.26 -1.08 -11.57
CA THR A 11 -9.94 0.24 -11.01
C THR A 11 -11.20 1.03 -10.69
N THR A 12 -11.07 2.03 -9.84
CA THR A 12 -12.14 2.98 -9.50
C THR A 12 -11.64 4.41 -9.59
N ALA A 13 -12.54 5.35 -9.88
CA ALA A 13 -12.21 6.77 -9.77
C ALA A 13 -11.82 7.11 -8.31
N VAL A 14 -10.84 7.97 -8.16
CA VAL A 14 -10.49 8.51 -6.84
C VAL A 14 -11.62 9.41 -6.35
N ALA A 15 -12.07 9.24 -5.12
CA ALA A 15 -13.11 10.07 -4.54
C ALA A 15 -12.66 11.55 -4.50
N PRO A 16 -13.56 12.52 -4.81
CA PRO A 16 -13.18 13.93 -4.88
C PRO A 16 -12.51 14.46 -3.61
N GLU A 17 -12.98 14.07 -2.44
CA GLU A 17 -12.41 14.43 -1.15
C GLU A 17 -11.00 13.87 -0.94
N VAL A 18 -10.69 12.72 -1.53
CA VAL A 18 -9.33 12.14 -1.51
C VAL A 18 -8.40 12.93 -2.45
N VAL A 19 -8.88 13.32 -3.64
CA VAL A 19 -8.12 14.18 -4.56
C VAL A 19 -7.78 15.50 -3.89
N GLU A 20 -8.76 16.14 -3.24
CA GLU A 20 -8.56 17.38 -2.51
C GLU A 20 -7.51 17.22 -1.40
N ALA A 21 -7.61 16.17 -0.61
CA ALA A 21 -6.65 15.87 0.46
C ALA A 21 -5.23 15.57 -0.05
N MET A 22 -5.09 15.00 -1.24
CA MET A 22 -3.78 14.68 -1.85
C MET A 22 -3.11 15.88 -2.51
N THR A 23 -3.90 16.84 -3.04
CA THR A 23 -3.41 17.94 -3.86
C THR A 23 -2.26 18.74 -3.21
N PRO A 24 -2.30 19.13 -1.92
CA PRO A 24 -1.21 19.87 -1.28
C PRO A 24 0.14 19.13 -1.29
N TYR A 25 0.13 17.81 -1.31
CA TYR A 25 1.37 17.01 -1.31
C TYR A 25 2.06 16.95 -2.69
N PHE A 26 1.40 17.42 -3.75
CA PHE A 26 2.00 17.56 -5.07
C PHE A 26 2.57 18.95 -5.32
N THR A 27 2.12 19.97 -4.59
CA THR A 27 2.43 21.39 -4.86
C THR A 27 3.13 22.09 -3.71
N ASP A 28 2.67 21.93 -2.47
CA ASP A 28 3.08 22.73 -1.33
C ASP A 28 3.89 21.92 -0.29
N ILE A 29 3.51 20.65 -0.06
CA ILE A 29 4.10 19.78 0.97
C ILE A 29 4.87 18.61 0.29
N TYR A 30 5.54 18.87 -0.79
CA TYR A 30 6.25 17.86 -1.62
C TYR A 30 7.65 17.48 -1.10
N PHE A 31 8.01 17.93 0.10
CA PHE A 31 9.33 17.74 0.69
C PHE A 31 9.60 16.27 1.02
N ASN A 32 10.87 15.87 0.92
CA ASN A 32 11.28 14.52 1.30
C ASN A 32 11.06 14.31 2.82
N PRO A 33 10.19 13.38 3.23
CA PRO A 33 9.86 13.17 4.64
C PRO A 33 11.05 12.69 5.48
N SER A 34 12.13 12.22 4.87
CA SER A 34 13.36 11.81 5.57
C SER A 34 14.32 12.97 5.85
N SER A 35 14.03 14.17 5.37
CA SER A 35 14.87 15.34 5.59
C SER A 35 14.63 15.94 6.98
N MET A 36 15.66 16.59 7.55
CA MET A 36 15.62 17.10 8.94
C MET A 36 15.07 18.51 9.08
N TYR A 37 14.79 19.23 7.99
CA TYR A 37 14.26 20.59 8.04
C TYR A 37 12.75 20.60 8.26
N GLN A 38 12.26 21.71 8.84
CA GLN A 38 10.88 21.82 9.33
C GLN A 38 9.78 21.56 8.28
N PRO A 39 9.84 22.02 7.01
CA PRO A 39 8.81 21.70 6.04
C PRO A 39 8.70 20.20 5.72
N ALA A 40 9.79 19.44 5.81
CA ALA A 40 9.77 17.99 5.58
C ALA A 40 9.03 17.24 6.70
N ARG A 41 8.95 17.80 7.91
CA ARG A 41 8.20 17.21 9.03
C ARG A 41 6.72 17.11 8.73
N GLN A 42 6.13 18.06 8.01
CA GLN A 42 4.71 18.01 7.63
C GLN A 42 4.40 16.77 6.78
N ALA A 43 5.26 16.44 5.83
CA ALA A 43 5.11 15.22 5.03
C ALA A 43 5.32 13.95 5.88
N ALA A 44 6.32 13.96 6.78
CA ALA A 44 6.58 12.85 7.69
C ALA A 44 5.42 12.60 8.67
N ASP A 45 4.86 13.67 9.24
CA ASP A 45 3.74 13.61 10.18
C ASP A 45 2.47 13.10 9.48
N ALA A 46 2.22 13.50 8.24
CA ALA A 46 1.10 13.01 7.44
C ALA A 46 1.21 11.50 7.17
N ILE A 47 2.40 11.00 6.80
CA ILE A 47 2.64 9.56 6.60
C ILE A 47 2.46 8.80 7.91
N THR A 48 2.95 9.34 9.01
CA THR A 48 2.82 8.73 10.35
C THR A 48 1.37 8.65 10.77
N GLY A 49 0.61 9.74 10.66
CA GLY A 49 -0.81 9.77 10.99
C GLY A 49 -1.66 8.83 10.12
N ALA A 50 -1.35 8.73 8.82
CA ALA A 50 -1.99 7.76 7.94
C ALA A 50 -1.71 6.32 8.39
N ARG A 51 -0.46 6.01 8.75
CA ARG A 51 -0.04 4.69 9.23
C ARG A 51 -0.73 4.31 10.54
N GLU A 52 -0.80 5.23 11.49
CA GLU A 52 -1.52 5.06 12.76
C GLU A 52 -3.02 4.84 12.56
N THR A 53 -3.62 5.56 11.62
CA THR A 53 -5.03 5.41 11.29
C THR A 53 -5.32 4.03 10.71
N ILE A 54 -4.51 3.57 9.77
CA ILE A 54 -4.63 2.22 9.19
C ILE A 54 -4.43 1.15 10.27
N ALA A 55 -3.40 1.29 11.10
CA ALA A 55 -3.12 0.35 12.19
C ALA A 55 -4.31 0.21 13.15
N ARG A 56 -4.96 1.32 13.50
CA ARG A 56 -6.18 1.32 14.32
C ARG A 56 -7.34 0.63 13.64
N LEU A 57 -7.56 0.87 12.34
CA LEU A 57 -8.64 0.25 11.56
C LEU A 57 -8.44 -1.26 11.38
N LEU A 58 -7.19 -1.73 11.39
CA LEU A 58 -6.84 -3.15 11.32
C LEU A 58 -6.92 -3.88 12.68
N GLY A 59 -7.56 -3.28 13.68
CA GLY A 59 -7.77 -3.90 14.99
C GLY A 59 -6.70 -3.54 16.03
N GLY A 60 -5.95 -2.45 15.81
CA GLY A 60 -4.98 -1.93 16.77
C GLY A 60 -3.62 -2.62 16.71
N VAL A 61 -3.18 -3.02 15.53
CA VAL A 61 -1.79 -3.45 15.30
C VAL A 61 -0.82 -2.30 15.53
N ALA A 62 0.47 -2.57 15.70
CA ALA A 62 1.45 -1.49 15.83
C ALA A 62 1.60 -0.74 14.49
N ALA A 63 1.75 0.59 14.53
CA ALA A 63 1.94 1.39 13.32
C ALA A 63 3.18 0.95 12.52
N SER A 64 4.20 0.41 13.19
CA SER A 64 5.41 -0.16 12.56
C SER A 64 5.14 -1.44 11.75
N GLU A 65 4.01 -2.09 11.94
CA GLU A 65 3.59 -3.27 11.16
C GLU A 65 2.87 -2.89 9.86
N VAL A 66 2.54 -1.61 9.67
CA VAL A 66 1.92 -1.10 8.45
C VAL A 66 3.01 -0.67 7.47
N LEU A 67 3.12 -1.37 6.35
CA LEU A 67 4.05 -1.05 5.26
C LEU A 67 3.30 -0.46 4.07
N PHE A 68 3.65 0.76 3.67
CA PHE A 68 3.19 1.34 2.41
C PHE A 68 4.02 0.82 1.25
N THR A 69 3.36 0.43 0.18
CA THR A 69 3.96 -0.07 -1.05
C THR A 69 3.47 0.74 -2.25
N SER A 70 4.15 0.64 -3.38
CA SER A 70 3.77 1.36 -4.60
C SER A 70 2.50 0.81 -5.25
N CYS A 71 2.20 -0.47 -5.04
CA CYS A 71 1.02 -1.14 -5.63
C CYS A 71 0.75 -2.49 -4.96
N ALA A 72 -0.42 -3.07 -5.26
CA ALA A 72 -0.82 -4.39 -4.77
C ALA A 72 0.15 -5.51 -5.19
N THR A 73 0.78 -5.42 -6.36
CA THR A 73 1.80 -6.39 -6.78
C THR A 73 2.99 -6.41 -5.83
N GLU A 74 3.49 -5.25 -5.43
CA GLU A 74 4.57 -5.15 -4.45
C GLU A 74 4.13 -5.67 -3.08
N SER A 75 2.92 -5.34 -2.64
CA SER A 75 2.37 -5.85 -1.38
C SER A 75 2.32 -7.37 -1.35
N ASN A 76 1.78 -8.00 -2.40
CA ASN A 76 1.68 -9.45 -2.51
C ASN A 76 3.06 -10.11 -2.52
N ASN A 77 4.01 -9.58 -3.29
CA ASN A 77 5.39 -10.08 -3.32
C ASN A 77 6.06 -9.95 -1.95
N THR A 78 5.92 -8.81 -1.30
CA THR A 78 6.49 -8.56 0.03
C THR A 78 5.92 -9.53 1.06
N ALA A 79 4.61 -9.76 1.06
CA ALA A 79 3.97 -10.68 1.98
C ALA A 79 4.41 -12.13 1.76
N ILE A 80 4.36 -12.62 0.51
CA ILE A 80 4.70 -14.02 0.20
C ILE A 80 6.17 -14.30 0.48
N HIS A 81 7.09 -13.49 -0.07
CA HIS A 81 8.52 -13.69 0.14
C HIS A 81 8.95 -13.41 1.58
N GLY A 82 8.31 -12.43 2.24
CA GLY A 82 8.54 -12.13 3.66
C GLY A 82 8.20 -13.32 4.55
N CYS A 83 7.02 -13.93 4.34
CA CYS A 83 6.61 -15.13 5.08
C CYS A 83 7.55 -16.32 4.85
N LEU A 84 7.95 -16.58 3.60
CA LEU A 84 8.88 -17.66 3.27
C LEU A 84 10.25 -17.47 3.92
N ARG A 85 10.78 -16.24 3.91
CA ARG A 85 12.06 -15.92 4.55
C ARG A 85 12.01 -16.01 6.07
N ALA A 86 10.90 -15.57 6.68
CA ALA A 86 10.69 -15.64 8.13
C ALA A 86 10.52 -17.07 8.64
N GLN A 87 10.15 -18.02 7.78
CA GLN A 87 9.87 -19.41 8.13
C GLN A 87 10.61 -20.40 7.21
N PRO A 88 11.95 -20.48 7.32
CA PRO A 88 12.78 -21.27 6.37
C PRO A 88 12.48 -22.77 6.37
N GLY A 89 11.82 -23.28 7.41
CA GLY A 89 11.34 -24.67 7.47
C GLY A 89 10.06 -24.93 6.66
N LYS A 90 9.31 -23.90 6.27
CA LYS A 90 8.06 -24.00 5.51
C LYS A 90 8.31 -23.62 4.06
N LYS A 91 8.40 -24.63 3.18
CA LYS A 91 8.76 -24.45 1.77
C LYS A 91 7.55 -24.64 0.82
N HIS A 92 6.36 -24.88 1.35
CA HIS A 92 5.15 -25.08 0.54
C HIS A 92 4.28 -23.83 0.55
N VAL A 93 3.93 -23.37 -0.66
CA VAL A 93 2.93 -22.32 -0.89
C VAL A 93 1.76 -22.95 -1.65
N ILE A 94 0.55 -22.78 -1.13
CA ILE A 94 -0.67 -23.23 -1.78
C ILE A 94 -1.34 -21.99 -2.38
N THR A 95 -1.64 -22.04 -3.67
CA THR A 95 -2.30 -20.94 -4.40
C THR A 95 -3.34 -21.51 -5.36
N SER A 96 -4.32 -20.71 -5.79
CA SER A 96 -5.27 -21.13 -6.80
C SER A 96 -4.72 -20.90 -8.21
N ALA A 97 -5.25 -21.64 -9.20
CA ALA A 97 -4.87 -21.49 -10.60
C ALA A 97 -5.44 -20.22 -11.26
N VAL A 98 -6.40 -19.57 -10.59
CA VAL A 98 -7.12 -18.38 -11.09
C VAL A 98 -6.70 -17.09 -10.40
N GLU A 99 -5.62 -17.14 -9.61
CA GLU A 99 -5.07 -15.96 -8.96
C GLU A 99 -4.52 -14.94 -9.94
N HIS A 100 -4.49 -13.67 -9.50
CA HIS A 100 -3.79 -12.63 -10.23
C HIS A 100 -2.30 -13.00 -10.41
N PRO A 101 -1.67 -12.68 -11.57
CA PRO A 101 -0.26 -13.01 -11.84
C PRO A 101 0.73 -12.56 -10.76
N ALA A 102 0.44 -11.51 -10.01
CA ALA A 102 1.25 -11.06 -8.88
C ALA A 102 1.38 -12.09 -7.76
N CYS A 103 0.37 -12.95 -7.57
CA CYS A 103 0.38 -14.00 -6.55
C CYS A 103 1.03 -15.27 -7.05
N TRP A 104 0.52 -15.83 -8.16
CA TRP A 104 1.00 -17.15 -8.63
C TRP A 104 2.41 -17.14 -9.21
N ARG A 105 2.90 -16.01 -9.73
CA ARG A 105 4.31 -15.91 -10.16
C ARG A 105 5.27 -15.96 -8.99
N CYS A 106 4.94 -15.30 -7.88
CA CYS A 106 5.74 -15.36 -6.66
C CYS A 106 5.79 -16.76 -6.04
N ALA A 107 4.69 -17.53 -6.16
CA ALA A 107 4.62 -18.88 -5.63
C ALA A 107 5.45 -19.91 -6.42
N ARG A 108 6.01 -19.52 -7.58
CA ARG A 108 6.81 -20.38 -8.45
C ARG A 108 8.32 -20.18 -8.34
N THR A 109 8.76 -19.17 -7.60
CA THR A 109 10.18 -18.87 -7.33
C THR A 109 10.61 -19.44 -6.00
#